data_3f32bff48d0bc2c683916c841c0bb7aa
#
_entry.id   3f32bff48d0bc2c683916c841c0bb7aa
#
_cell.length_a   1.000
_cell.length_b   1.000
_cell.length_c   1.000
_cell.angle_alpha   90.00
_cell.angle_beta   90.00
_cell.angle_gamma   90.00
#
_symmetry.space_group_name_H-M   'P 1'
#
loop_
_entity.id
_entity.type
_entity.pdbx_description
1 polymer ?
#
loop_
_entity_poly.entity_id
_entity_poly.type
_entity_poly.pdbx_seq_one_letter_code
_entity_poly.pdbx_strand_id
1 'polypeptide(L)'
;MTLLLALNTAIAAEQEETVTIDIPEPTRFVSEHSGRFNGERIDYQAVAGETYIRDLEGEPRASIFTFAYTKTNLTEEEVRPVTFIWNGGPGSSSTWLHMGSYGPKRIVVPSDARHAGLPPYPVVDAPETILDVSDLVFIDPVGTGFSRALGEYEGKDFWGLDEDAESMADFIATWITEHGRWNSPKFLLGESFGTTRAAAVAKLMEEDRSISLNGIVFVSQALDYQGSTPYVRDNVVSFITYVPTMAATALYHGRVQPPPESQEVFLRQSREFAVNEYLPALFKGNTITPEEYTAVRDRLAYFTGLSTDYIDKANLRVQGNRFVKELLRDEGVSVGRLDSRYTEDEIDDLAAQTSRDAASDAISGAYKASLMSYMRSELGVDWNRQYLNPADPGLSSNWRWRRVPDGSSWEPAYVNTAHDLSTALRINPALKVLVASGYFDMVTPFFDAEYTLNRHGIRAEQVEYEYYQGGHMMYVNEPSRLELLQDTRRFIQAQSPSR
;
A
#
# COMPACT_ATOMS: atom_id res chain seq x y z
N MET A 1 79.71 -31.62 15.68
CA MET A 1 79.15 -30.83 16.82
C MET A 1 78.27 -29.77 16.17
N THR A 2 76.99 -30.09 15.92
CA THR A 2 76.07 -29.23 15.19
C THR A 2 74.95 -28.79 16.15
N LEU A 3 74.87 -27.51 16.39
CA LEU A 3 73.90 -26.90 17.30
C LEU A 3 72.56 -26.75 16.53
N LEU A 4 71.47 -27.35 17.02
CA LEU A 4 70.11 -27.07 16.58
C LEU A 4 69.57 -25.91 17.45
N LEU A 5 69.23 -24.77 16.77
CA LEU A 5 68.41 -23.74 17.36
C LEU A 5 66.94 -24.08 17.09
N ALA A 6 66.16 -24.26 18.16
CA ALA A 6 64.73 -24.35 18.10
C ALA A 6 64.11 -22.95 18.17
N LEU A 7 63.43 -22.46 17.14
CA LEU A 7 62.60 -21.27 17.17
C LEU A 7 61.22 -21.65 17.69
N ASN A 8 60.87 -21.17 18.86
CA ASN A 8 59.50 -21.16 19.38
C ASN A 8 58.75 -19.94 18.77
N THR A 9 57.89 -20.16 17.83
CA THR A 9 56.87 -19.14 17.40
C THR A 9 55.66 -19.26 18.32
N ALA A 10 55.53 -18.30 19.22
CA ALA A 10 54.28 -18.10 19.96
C ALA A 10 53.23 -17.50 18.98
N ILE A 11 52.18 -18.27 18.69
CA ILE A 11 50.99 -17.76 18.06
C ILE A 11 50.18 -17.04 19.12
N ALA A 12 50.19 -15.69 19.07
CA ALA A 12 49.23 -14.90 19.82
C ALA A 12 47.85 -15.10 19.16
N ALA A 13 46.94 -15.72 19.90
CA ALA A 13 45.53 -15.70 19.53
C ALA A 13 45.03 -14.26 19.76
N GLU A 14 44.75 -13.51 18.71
CA GLU A 14 43.94 -12.31 18.79
C GLU A 14 42.56 -12.74 19.32
N GLN A 15 42.25 -12.36 20.54
CA GLN A 15 40.88 -12.36 21.04
C GLN A 15 40.17 -11.24 20.26
N GLU A 16 39.27 -11.58 19.38
CA GLU A 16 38.25 -10.66 18.87
C GLU A 16 37.48 -10.17 20.10
N GLU A 17 37.71 -8.91 20.50
CA GLU A 17 36.82 -8.21 21.43
C GLU A 17 35.45 -8.12 20.72
N THR A 18 34.52 -8.95 21.15
CA THR A 18 33.10 -8.77 20.79
C THR A 18 32.65 -7.42 21.38
N VAL A 19 32.53 -6.44 20.49
CA VAL A 19 31.93 -5.14 20.84
C VAL A 19 30.47 -5.42 21.14
N THR A 20 30.13 -5.52 22.42
CA THR A 20 28.71 -5.57 22.82
C THR A 20 28.09 -4.22 22.52
N ILE A 21 27.21 -4.17 21.50
CA ILE A 21 26.43 -2.99 21.19
C ILE A 21 25.36 -2.87 22.28
N ASP A 22 25.48 -1.83 23.10
CA ASP A 22 24.47 -1.53 24.14
C ASP A 22 23.19 -1.02 23.48
N ILE A 23 22.17 -1.88 23.38
CA ILE A 23 20.85 -1.55 22.82
C ILE A 23 19.97 -1.09 23.99
N PRO A 24 19.48 0.16 23.97
CA PRO A 24 18.61 0.67 25.03
C PRO A 24 17.25 -0.06 25.03
N GLU A 25 16.52 0.02 26.14
CA GLU A 25 15.16 -0.48 26.21
C GLU A 25 14.21 0.27 25.25
N PRO A 26 13.15 -0.41 24.74
CA PRO A 26 12.18 0.21 23.86
C PRO A 26 11.50 1.42 24.50
N THR A 27 11.48 2.53 23.81
CA THR A 27 10.83 3.76 24.29
C THR A 27 9.36 3.79 23.90
N ARG A 28 8.49 4.16 24.84
CA ARG A 28 7.04 4.29 24.62
C ARG A 28 6.54 5.62 25.18
N PHE A 29 5.80 6.37 24.34
CA PHE A 29 5.07 7.58 24.71
C PHE A 29 3.61 7.21 24.89
N VAL A 30 3.08 7.35 26.06
CA VAL A 30 1.73 6.91 26.43
C VAL A 30 0.88 8.13 26.77
N SER A 31 -0.30 8.23 26.18
CA SER A 31 -1.27 9.29 26.47
C SER A 31 -2.70 8.73 26.50
N GLU A 32 -3.53 9.31 27.38
CA GLU A 32 -4.93 8.93 27.54
C GLU A 32 -5.83 9.91 26.83
N HIS A 33 -6.80 9.39 26.11
CA HIS A 33 -7.70 10.17 25.28
C HIS A 33 -9.15 9.70 25.43
N SER A 34 -10.08 10.55 25.02
CA SER A 34 -11.47 10.16 24.87
C SER A 34 -12.05 10.86 23.63
N GLY A 35 -12.97 10.18 22.96
CA GLY A 35 -13.66 10.72 21.80
C GLY A 35 -15.03 10.09 21.62
N ARG A 36 -15.79 10.62 20.66
CA ARG A 36 -17.03 9.99 20.23
C ARG A 36 -16.87 9.52 18.79
N PHE A 37 -16.93 8.20 18.60
CA PHE A 37 -16.71 7.56 17.31
C PHE A 37 -17.96 6.80 16.89
N ASN A 38 -18.50 7.08 15.72
CA ASN A 38 -19.76 6.53 15.20
C ASN A 38 -20.92 6.60 16.23
N GLY A 39 -20.93 7.65 17.06
CA GLY A 39 -21.93 7.87 18.10
C GLY A 39 -21.60 7.23 19.46
N GLU A 40 -20.62 6.33 19.56
CA GLU A 40 -20.16 5.71 20.80
C GLU A 40 -19.06 6.53 21.47
N ARG A 41 -19.09 6.68 22.80
CA ARG A 41 -18.00 7.25 23.58
C ARG A 41 -16.94 6.19 23.83
N ILE A 42 -15.73 6.44 23.36
CA ILE A 42 -14.58 5.59 23.53
C ILE A 42 -13.53 6.33 24.35
N ASP A 43 -13.15 5.76 25.48
CA ASP A 43 -11.95 6.14 26.20
C ASP A 43 -10.83 5.21 25.73
N TYR A 44 -9.70 5.76 25.30
CA TYR A 44 -8.62 4.99 24.69
C TYR A 44 -7.25 5.49 25.10
N GLN A 45 -6.30 4.57 25.13
CA GLN A 45 -4.89 4.86 25.27
C GLN A 45 -4.25 4.94 23.87
N ALA A 46 -3.43 5.97 23.66
CA ALA A 46 -2.55 6.07 22.51
C ALA A 46 -1.11 5.78 22.96
N VAL A 47 -0.47 4.82 22.30
CA VAL A 47 0.93 4.47 22.52
C VAL A 47 1.70 4.69 21.22
N ALA A 48 2.55 5.72 21.18
CA ALA A 48 3.52 5.90 20.12
C ALA A 48 4.86 5.37 20.61
N GLY A 49 5.37 4.28 20.03
CA GLY A 49 6.54 3.65 20.64
C GLY A 49 7.13 2.48 19.87
N GLU A 50 8.20 1.96 20.42
CA GLU A 50 8.99 0.88 19.86
C GLU A 50 8.56 -0.48 20.41
N THR A 51 8.58 -1.48 19.52
CA THR A 51 8.57 -2.90 19.89
C THR A 51 9.76 -3.55 19.19
N TYR A 52 10.57 -4.29 19.94
CA TYR A 52 11.72 -4.97 19.37
C TYR A 52 11.34 -6.37 18.90
N ILE A 53 11.58 -6.63 17.62
CA ILE A 53 11.59 -8.01 17.10
C ILE A 53 12.96 -8.62 17.35
N ARG A 54 12.98 -9.91 17.69
CA ARG A 54 14.18 -10.61 18.14
C ARG A 54 14.46 -11.84 17.26
N ASP A 55 15.73 -12.27 17.24
CA ASP A 55 16.10 -13.54 16.64
C ASP A 55 15.82 -14.73 17.59
N LEU A 56 16.23 -15.93 17.18
CA LEU A 56 16.02 -17.15 17.95
C LEU A 56 16.87 -17.22 19.23
N GLU A 57 17.95 -16.47 19.29
CA GLU A 57 18.84 -16.32 20.45
C GLU A 57 18.29 -15.29 21.43
N GLY A 58 17.28 -14.51 21.03
CA GLY A 58 16.65 -13.48 21.82
C GLY A 58 17.26 -12.08 21.66
N GLU A 59 18.22 -11.92 20.74
CA GLU A 59 18.86 -10.63 20.47
C GLU A 59 17.97 -9.72 19.60
N PRO A 60 17.91 -8.40 19.88
CA PRO A 60 17.10 -7.47 19.10
C PRO A 60 17.61 -7.33 17.66
N ARG A 61 16.74 -7.62 16.68
CA ARG A 61 17.01 -7.47 15.24
C ARG A 61 16.61 -6.11 14.71
N ALA A 62 15.44 -5.63 15.14
CA ALA A 62 14.94 -4.32 14.72
C ALA A 62 14.01 -3.73 15.79
N SER A 63 13.95 -2.41 15.80
CA SER A 63 12.95 -1.60 16.46
C SER A 63 11.85 -1.26 15.47
N ILE A 64 10.63 -1.75 15.70
CA ILE A 64 9.44 -1.40 14.95
C ILE A 64 8.68 -0.31 15.71
N PHE A 65 8.55 0.86 15.11
CA PHE A 65 7.78 1.96 15.68
C PHE A 65 6.32 1.90 15.25
N THR A 66 5.43 2.12 16.19
CA THR A 66 3.98 2.05 15.96
C THR A 66 3.23 3.19 16.63
N PHE A 67 2.03 3.46 16.10
CA PHE A 67 0.99 4.23 16.79
C PHE A 67 -0.17 3.29 17.08
N ALA A 68 -0.31 2.88 18.35
CA ALA A 68 -1.38 1.99 18.78
C ALA A 68 -2.46 2.77 19.53
N TYR A 69 -3.72 2.57 19.14
CA TYR A 69 -4.91 3.15 19.79
C TYR A 69 -5.76 2.01 20.31
N THR A 70 -5.83 1.87 21.63
CA THR A 70 -6.52 0.77 22.29
C THR A 70 -7.61 1.29 23.23
N LYS A 71 -8.83 0.79 23.06
CA LYS A 71 -9.97 1.13 23.93
C LYS A 71 -9.68 0.66 25.35
N THR A 72 -9.90 1.52 26.36
CA THR A 72 -9.61 1.23 27.76
C THR A 72 -10.87 0.93 28.60
N ASN A 73 -12.03 1.43 28.21
CA ASN A 73 -13.29 1.21 28.91
C ASN A 73 -13.99 -0.09 28.42
N LEU A 74 -13.27 -1.23 28.50
CA LEU A 74 -13.76 -2.56 28.14
C LEU A 74 -14.52 -3.21 29.31
N THR A 75 -15.50 -4.07 29.00
CA THR A 75 -16.05 -5.02 29.94
C THR A 75 -15.21 -6.30 29.99
N GLU A 76 -15.26 -7.07 31.07
CA GLU A 76 -14.48 -8.32 31.22
C GLU A 76 -14.79 -9.38 30.14
N GLU A 77 -15.97 -9.30 29.52
CA GLU A 77 -16.43 -10.25 28.50
C GLU A 77 -16.12 -9.78 27.06
N GLU A 78 -15.69 -8.54 26.86
CA GLU A 78 -15.47 -7.96 25.55
C GLU A 78 -14.19 -8.46 24.90
N VAL A 79 -14.32 -9.29 23.85
CA VAL A 79 -13.20 -9.70 22.99
C VAL A 79 -13.13 -8.77 21.80
N ARG A 80 -12.22 -7.81 21.88
CA ARG A 80 -12.14 -6.73 20.91
C ARG A 80 -11.23 -7.10 19.73
N PRO A 81 -11.62 -6.80 18.47
CA PRO A 81 -10.75 -6.93 17.31
C PRO A 81 -9.52 -6.03 17.40
N VAL A 82 -8.45 -6.42 16.70
CA VAL A 82 -7.27 -5.58 16.43
C VAL A 82 -6.98 -5.54 14.95
N THR A 83 -6.75 -4.35 14.42
CA THR A 83 -6.39 -4.10 13.01
C THR A 83 -4.97 -3.57 12.92
N PHE A 84 -4.10 -4.30 12.23
CA PHE A 84 -2.73 -3.91 11.92
C PHE A 84 -2.70 -3.20 10.58
N ILE A 85 -2.21 -1.95 10.55
CA ILE A 85 -2.37 -1.00 9.46
C ILE A 85 -1.01 -0.49 8.99
N TRP A 86 -0.78 -0.47 7.67
CA TRP A 86 0.44 0.05 7.07
C TRP A 86 0.25 0.56 5.65
N ASN A 87 1.06 1.53 5.28
CA ASN A 87 1.19 1.98 3.90
C ASN A 87 2.18 1.12 3.11
N GLY A 88 2.35 1.44 1.84
CA GLY A 88 3.16 0.70 0.89
C GLY A 88 4.49 1.35 0.53
N GLY A 89 4.66 1.69 -0.70
CA GLY A 89 5.85 2.20 -1.34
C GLY A 89 6.51 1.16 -2.26
N PRO A 90 7.39 0.25 -1.78
CA PRO A 90 7.96 0.10 -0.44
C PRO A 90 8.71 1.35 0.05
N GLY A 91 8.70 1.56 1.37
CA GLY A 91 9.38 2.69 1.98
C GLY A 91 8.46 3.82 2.46
N SER A 92 7.13 3.63 2.49
CA SER A 92 6.23 4.58 3.16
C SER A 92 6.02 4.19 4.62
N SER A 93 6.13 5.18 5.52
CA SER A 93 5.60 5.07 6.87
C SER A 93 4.06 5.07 6.83
N SER A 94 3.41 4.72 7.93
CA SER A 94 1.95 4.65 8.03
C SER A 94 1.21 6.01 7.96
N THR A 95 1.92 7.09 7.64
CA THR A 95 1.45 8.48 7.62
C THR A 95 0.12 8.67 6.88
N TRP A 96 -0.03 8.06 5.71
CA TRP A 96 -1.17 8.33 4.82
C TRP A 96 -2.47 7.76 5.36
N LEU A 97 -2.52 6.46 5.67
CA LEU A 97 -3.69 5.81 6.27
C LEU A 97 -3.98 6.36 7.66
N HIS A 98 -2.93 6.68 8.45
CA HIS A 98 -3.07 7.23 9.79
C HIS A 98 -3.75 8.61 9.77
N MET A 99 -3.16 9.56 9.06
CA MET A 99 -3.64 10.96 9.05
C MET A 99 -4.75 11.22 8.03
N GLY A 100 -4.92 10.35 7.06
CA GLY A 100 -5.90 10.55 5.99
C GLY A 100 -7.26 9.90 6.26
N SER A 101 -7.27 8.80 7.01
CA SER A 101 -8.47 7.96 7.07
C SER A 101 -8.72 7.35 8.46
N TYR A 102 -7.86 6.41 8.90
CA TYR A 102 -8.19 5.49 9.99
C TYR A 102 -7.79 5.98 11.39
N GLY A 103 -6.93 6.99 11.53
CA GLY A 103 -6.53 7.53 12.83
C GLY A 103 -7.67 8.27 13.54
N PRO A 104 -7.59 8.44 14.87
CA PRO A 104 -8.60 9.21 15.64
C PRO A 104 -8.54 10.72 15.38
N LYS A 105 -7.45 11.17 14.75
CA LYS A 105 -7.25 12.53 14.21
C LYS A 105 -6.89 12.43 12.74
N ARG A 106 -7.31 13.41 11.96
CA ARG A 106 -7.01 13.46 10.54
C ARG A 106 -6.67 14.87 10.05
N ILE A 107 -5.97 14.92 8.94
CA ILE A 107 -5.81 16.15 8.17
C ILE A 107 -7.06 16.45 7.34
N VAL A 108 -7.31 17.72 7.10
CA VAL A 108 -8.30 18.19 6.11
C VAL A 108 -7.57 18.77 4.91
N VAL A 109 -7.76 18.15 3.75
CA VAL A 109 -7.29 18.63 2.45
C VAL A 109 -8.48 18.86 1.52
N PRO A 110 -8.35 19.68 0.45
CA PRO A 110 -9.41 19.86 -0.53
C PRO A 110 -9.87 18.55 -1.16
N SER A 111 -11.16 18.29 -1.13
CA SER A 111 -11.76 17.04 -1.64
C SER A 111 -11.94 17.00 -3.16
N ASP A 112 -11.77 18.13 -3.81
CA ASP A 112 -11.98 18.36 -5.24
C ASP A 112 -10.69 18.38 -6.07
N ALA A 113 -9.68 17.64 -5.61
CA ALA A 113 -8.38 17.47 -6.25
C ALA A 113 -7.58 18.78 -6.44
N ARG A 114 -7.79 19.76 -5.56
CA ARG A 114 -6.97 20.98 -5.52
C ARG A 114 -5.79 20.82 -4.56
N HIS A 115 -4.77 21.64 -4.77
CA HIS A 115 -3.61 21.72 -3.89
C HIS A 115 -4.02 22.11 -2.44
N ALA A 116 -3.41 21.46 -1.44
CA ALA A 116 -3.68 21.70 -0.02
C ALA A 116 -3.33 23.10 0.48
N GLY A 117 -2.64 23.89 -0.35
CA GLY A 117 -2.23 25.26 0.00
C GLY A 117 -0.97 25.31 0.86
N LEU A 118 -0.87 26.36 1.66
CA LEU A 118 0.23 26.62 2.57
C LEU A 118 -0.17 26.34 4.02
N PRO A 119 0.80 26.02 4.93
CA PRO A 119 0.51 25.86 6.34
C PRO A 119 -0.01 27.16 6.98
N PRO A 120 -0.77 27.08 8.11
CA PRO A 120 -1.01 25.88 8.91
C PRO A 120 -2.07 24.95 8.32
N TYR A 121 -1.82 23.65 8.39
CA TYR A 121 -2.79 22.64 7.94
C TYR A 121 -3.66 22.19 9.11
N PRO A 122 -5.01 22.16 8.96
CA PRO A 122 -5.89 21.78 10.05
C PRO A 122 -5.83 20.28 10.33
N VAL A 123 -5.60 19.92 11.59
CA VAL A 123 -5.78 18.57 12.12
C VAL A 123 -7.06 18.59 12.95
N VAL A 124 -7.97 17.67 12.66
CA VAL A 124 -9.29 17.61 13.30
C VAL A 124 -9.57 16.22 13.85
N ASP A 125 -10.58 16.12 14.72
CA ASP A 125 -11.09 14.80 15.14
C ASP A 125 -11.65 14.04 13.95
N ALA A 126 -11.53 12.71 14.00
CA ALA A 126 -12.05 11.80 12.99
C ALA A 126 -13.14 10.90 13.60
N PRO A 127 -14.36 11.44 13.86
CA PRO A 127 -15.41 10.69 14.56
C PRO A 127 -15.92 9.48 13.76
N GLU A 128 -15.60 9.36 12.49
CA GLU A 128 -15.99 8.26 11.62
C GLU A 128 -14.97 7.11 11.58
N THR A 129 -13.81 7.22 12.28
CA THR A 129 -12.83 6.13 12.32
C THR A 129 -13.42 4.85 12.90
N ILE A 130 -12.80 3.73 12.57
CA ILE A 130 -13.21 2.38 13.00
C ILE A 130 -12.79 2.04 14.44
N LEU A 131 -12.36 3.03 15.22
CA LEU A 131 -11.95 2.81 16.62
C LEU A 131 -13.10 2.36 17.53
N ASP A 132 -14.36 2.51 17.12
CA ASP A 132 -15.51 1.93 17.83
C ASP A 132 -15.57 0.39 17.71
N VAL A 133 -15.07 -0.19 16.62
CA VAL A 133 -15.19 -1.64 16.35
C VAL A 133 -13.86 -2.40 16.45
N SER A 134 -12.70 -1.72 16.43
CA SER A 134 -11.38 -2.34 16.46
C SER A 134 -10.36 -1.47 17.16
N ASP A 135 -9.40 -2.08 17.85
CA ASP A 135 -8.15 -1.38 18.18
C ASP A 135 -7.30 -1.24 16.92
N LEU A 136 -6.50 -0.16 16.84
CA LEU A 136 -5.75 0.20 15.65
C LEU A 136 -4.26 0.23 15.96
N VAL A 137 -3.46 -0.44 15.15
CA VAL A 137 -1.99 -0.45 15.27
C VAL A 137 -1.39 -0.05 13.93
N PHE A 138 -0.99 1.21 13.81
CA PHE A 138 -0.28 1.73 12.63
C PHE A 138 1.20 1.41 12.75
N ILE A 139 1.76 0.75 11.75
CA ILE A 139 3.11 0.20 11.79
C ILE A 139 3.98 0.90 10.75
N ASP A 140 5.14 1.38 11.18
CA ASP A 140 6.18 1.86 10.28
C ASP A 140 7.15 0.70 10.00
N PRO A 141 7.27 0.21 8.76
CA PRO A 141 8.25 -0.82 8.41
C PRO A 141 9.70 -0.37 8.61
N VAL A 142 10.64 -1.31 8.76
CA VAL A 142 12.07 -0.99 8.97
C VAL A 142 12.62 -0.11 7.85
N GLY A 143 13.27 1.00 8.25
CA GLY A 143 13.77 2.02 7.32
C GLY A 143 12.76 3.12 7.01
N THR A 144 11.60 3.13 7.68
CA THR A 144 10.60 4.21 7.60
C THR A 144 10.27 4.74 8.99
N GLY A 145 9.67 5.91 9.06
CA GLY A 145 9.29 6.51 10.32
C GLY A 145 10.45 6.55 11.33
N PHE A 146 10.23 5.99 12.52
CA PHE A 146 11.29 5.79 13.51
C PHE A 146 11.82 4.36 13.55
N SER A 147 11.33 3.44 12.73
CA SER A 147 11.75 2.04 12.70
C SER A 147 13.15 1.86 12.11
N ARG A 148 13.98 1.09 12.78
CA ARG A 148 15.42 0.88 12.44
C ARG A 148 15.84 -0.56 12.69
N ALA A 149 16.81 -1.02 11.92
CA ALA A 149 17.58 -2.22 12.27
C ALA A 149 18.38 -1.98 13.57
N LEU A 150 18.65 -3.02 14.35
CA LEU A 150 19.35 -3.00 15.63
C LEU A 150 20.46 -4.04 15.67
N GLY A 151 21.41 -3.84 16.59
CA GLY A 151 22.49 -4.79 16.85
C GLY A 151 23.39 -4.98 15.64
N GLU A 152 23.57 -6.21 15.25
CA GLU A 152 24.40 -6.61 14.11
C GLU A 152 23.66 -6.50 12.76
N TYR A 153 22.35 -6.25 12.79
CA TYR A 153 21.49 -6.17 11.62
C TYR A 153 21.56 -4.79 10.95
N GLU A 154 21.46 -4.77 9.65
CA GLU A 154 21.40 -3.56 8.85
C GLU A 154 20.03 -3.43 8.15
N GLY A 155 19.68 -2.23 7.67
CA GLY A 155 18.41 -2.01 6.96
C GLY A 155 18.19 -2.99 5.79
N LYS A 156 19.25 -3.32 5.04
CA LYS A 156 19.19 -4.27 3.92
C LYS A 156 18.72 -5.68 4.30
N ASP A 157 18.83 -6.09 5.57
CA ASP A 157 18.38 -7.39 6.06
C ASP A 157 16.85 -7.48 6.18
N PHE A 158 16.17 -6.32 6.05
CA PHE A 158 14.72 -6.16 6.09
C PHE A 158 14.13 -5.63 4.77
N TRP A 159 14.97 -5.20 3.82
CA TRP A 159 14.52 -4.57 2.58
C TRP A 159 14.40 -5.57 1.45
N GLY A 160 13.36 -6.33 1.46
CA GLY A 160 12.98 -7.30 0.46
C GLY A 160 11.56 -7.79 0.68
N LEU A 161 11.01 -8.45 -0.31
CA LEU A 161 9.61 -8.88 -0.28
C LEU A 161 9.34 -9.84 0.88
N ASP A 162 10.21 -10.82 1.08
CA ASP A 162 10.08 -11.84 2.12
C ASP A 162 10.55 -11.32 3.47
N GLU A 163 11.69 -10.65 3.52
CA GLU A 163 12.29 -10.11 4.74
C GLU A 163 11.42 -9.05 5.41
N ASP A 164 10.77 -8.21 4.60
CA ASP A 164 9.79 -7.22 5.07
C ASP A 164 8.56 -7.92 5.63
N ALA A 165 8.01 -8.92 4.93
CA ALA A 165 6.86 -9.68 5.39
C ALA A 165 7.15 -10.47 6.68
N GLU A 166 8.33 -11.10 6.79
CA GLU A 166 8.77 -11.80 8.00
C GLU A 166 8.87 -10.83 9.19
N SER A 167 9.49 -9.68 9.01
CA SER A 167 9.63 -8.68 10.07
C SER A 167 8.28 -8.20 10.60
N MET A 168 7.31 -8.05 9.71
CA MET A 168 5.94 -7.65 10.07
C MET A 168 5.17 -8.77 10.77
N ALA A 169 5.34 -10.02 10.32
CA ALA A 169 4.73 -11.18 10.98
C ALA A 169 5.32 -11.41 12.38
N ASP A 170 6.64 -11.24 12.55
CA ASP A 170 7.32 -11.30 13.86
C ASP A 170 6.83 -10.19 14.79
N PHE A 171 6.69 -8.96 14.27
CA PHE A 171 6.12 -7.85 15.02
C PHE A 171 4.70 -8.18 15.51
N ILE A 172 3.81 -8.66 14.62
CA ILE A 172 2.42 -8.97 15.00
C ILE A 172 2.39 -10.06 16.08
N ALA A 173 3.17 -11.14 15.92
CA ALA A 173 3.27 -12.21 16.92
C ALA A 173 3.77 -11.69 18.26
N THR A 174 4.79 -10.84 18.27
CA THR A 174 5.32 -10.18 19.47
C THR A 174 4.25 -9.29 20.11
N TRP A 175 3.61 -8.41 19.34
CA TRP A 175 2.62 -7.47 19.83
C TRP A 175 1.41 -8.18 20.46
N ILE A 176 0.84 -9.19 19.79
CA ILE A 176 -0.30 -9.93 20.34
C ILE A 176 0.07 -10.72 21.59
N THR A 177 1.34 -11.13 21.74
CA THR A 177 1.86 -11.80 22.94
C THR A 177 1.99 -10.80 24.09
N GLU A 178 2.66 -9.67 23.88
CA GLU A 178 2.85 -8.63 24.90
C GLU A 178 1.51 -8.08 25.42
N HIS A 179 0.49 -7.98 24.55
CA HIS A 179 -0.81 -7.40 24.88
C HIS A 179 -1.88 -8.44 25.20
N GLY A 180 -1.55 -9.74 25.25
CA GLY A 180 -2.52 -10.81 25.57
C GLY A 180 -3.63 -10.98 24.53
N ARG A 181 -3.36 -10.69 23.25
CA ARG A 181 -4.38 -10.60 22.19
C ARG A 181 -4.42 -11.82 21.26
N TRP A 182 -3.88 -12.98 21.70
CA TRP A 182 -3.88 -14.21 20.91
C TRP A 182 -5.28 -14.66 20.45
N ASN A 183 -6.30 -14.48 21.29
CA ASN A 183 -7.68 -14.89 21.01
C ASN A 183 -8.56 -13.74 20.46
N SER A 184 -8.01 -12.56 20.19
CA SER A 184 -8.73 -11.46 19.54
C SER A 184 -8.93 -11.73 18.06
N PRO A 185 -10.06 -11.30 17.45
CA PRO A 185 -10.16 -11.20 15.99
C PRO A 185 -9.06 -10.28 15.45
N LYS A 186 -8.39 -10.73 14.40
CA LYS A 186 -7.23 -10.03 13.82
C LYS A 186 -7.48 -9.66 12.38
N PHE A 187 -7.18 -8.41 12.04
CA PHE A 187 -7.30 -7.86 10.69
C PHE A 187 -5.97 -7.27 10.22
N LEU A 188 -5.69 -7.42 8.93
CA LEU A 188 -4.62 -6.71 8.24
C LEU A 188 -5.23 -5.66 7.32
N LEU A 189 -4.65 -4.47 7.29
CA LEU A 189 -5.05 -3.40 6.39
C LEU A 189 -3.81 -2.78 5.74
N GLY A 190 -3.67 -2.97 4.43
CA GLY A 190 -2.53 -2.48 3.67
C GLY A 190 -2.96 -1.61 2.49
N GLU A 191 -2.15 -0.61 2.16
CA GLU A 191 -2.32 0.22 0.97
C GLU A 191 -1.17 0.03 0.00
N SER A 192 -1.49 -0.08 -1.33
CA SER A 192 -0.47 -0.14 -2.37
C SER A 192 0.45 -1.37 -2.19
N PHE A 193 1.79 -1.22 -2.20
CA PHE A 193 2.72 -2.28 -1.80
C PHE A 193 2.37 -2.88 -0.43
N GLY A 194 1.72 -2.14 0.45
CA GLY A 194 1.21 -2.67 1.72
C GLY A 194 0.22 -3.82 1.53
N THR A 195 -0.46 -3.93 0.39
CA THR A 195 -1.31 -5.09 0.05
C THR A 195 -0.48 -6.29 -0.37
N THR A 196 0.63 -6.07 -1.10
CA THR A 196 1.66 -7.08 -1.40
C THR A 196 2.19 -7.69 -0.11
N ARG A 197 2.59 -6.82 0.84
CA ARG A 197 3.01 -7.20 2.20
C ARG A 197 1.93 -7.97 2.94
N ALA A 198 0.69 -7.48 2.94
CA ALA A 198 -0.41 -8.11 3.68
C ALA A 198 -0.72 -9.53 3.19
N ALA A 199 -0.62 -9.78 1.89
CA ALA A 199 -0.78 -11.12 1.31
C ALA A 199 0.34 -12.08 1.76
N ALA A 200 1.60 -11.62 1.73
CA ALA A 200 2.75 -12.41 2.20
C ALA A 200 2.69 -12.64 3.72
N VAL A 201 2.38 -11.62 4.51
CA VAL A 201 2.17 -11.73 5.96
C VAL A 201 1.03 -12.70 6.28
N ALA A 202 -0.08 -12.64 5.56
CA ALA A 202 -1.22 -13.54 5.79
C ALA A 202 -0.81 -15.01 5.62
N LYS A 203 -0.01 -15.32 4.58
CA LYS A 203 0.53 -16.67 4.40
C LYS A 203 1.39 -17.07 5.60
N LEU A 204 2.36 -16.25 6.00
CA LEU A 204 3.24 -16.54 7.13
C LEU A 204 2.48 -16.75 8.44
N MET A 205 1.42 -15.93 8.68
CA MET A 205 0.60 -16.06 9.88
C MET A 205 -0.18 -17.39 9.90
N GLU A 206 -0.85 -17.74 8.80
CA GLU A 206 -1.70 -18.95 8.74
C GLU A 206 -0.86 -20.23 8.60
N GLU A 207 0.20 -20.24 7.77
CA GLU A 207 0.98 -21.43 7.45
C GLU A 207 2.08 -21.71 8.48
N ASP A 208 2.88 -20.67 8.84
CA ASP A 208 4.10 -20.89 9.62
C ASP A 208 3.92 -20.60 11.12
N ARG A 209 3.04 -19.65 11.49
CA ARG A 209 2.87 -19.21 12.88
C ARG A 209 1.60 -19.71 13.55
N SER A 210 0.70 -20.39 12.82
CA SER A 210 -0.59 -20.85 13.30
C SER A 210 -1.43 -19.75 13.97
N ILE A 211 -1.37 -18.53 13.42
CA ILE A 211 -2.12 -17.37 13.86
C ILE A 211 -3.19 -17.06 12.84
N SER A 212 -4.44 -17.37 13.18
CA SER A 212 -5.58 -17.15 12.26
C SER A 212 -5.98 -15.68 12.19
N LEU A 213 -6.26 -15.25 10.96
CA LEU A 213 -6.79 -13.93 10.62
C LEU A 213 -8.30 -14.00 10.37
N ASN A 214 -9.01 -12.93 10.70
CA ASN A 214 -10.44 -12.79 10.43
C ASN A 214 -10.72 -12.11 9.10
N GLY A 215 -9.88 -11.16 8.70
CA GLY A 215 -10.06 -10.44 7.45
C GLY A 215 -8.83 -9.65 7.02
N ILE A 216 -8.80 -9.32 5.74
CA ILE A 216 -7.78 -8.46 5.14
C ILE A 216 -8.48 -7.35 4.36
N VAL A 217 -8.02 -6.12 4.53
CA VAL A 217 -8.48 -4.96 3.75
C VAL A 217 -7.34 -4.51 2.83
N PHE A 218 -7.59 -4.56 1.54
CA PHE A 218 -6.70 -4.03 0.53
C PHE A 218 -7.19 -2.67 0.04
N VAL A 219 -6.41 -1.64 0.29
CA VAL A 219 -6.61 -0.31 -0.27
C VAL A 219 -5.66 -0.16 -1.45
N SER A 220 -6.22 0.02 -2.66
CA SER A 220 -5.42 0.16 -3.89
C SER A 220 -4.46 -1.02 -4.10
N GLN A 221 -5.04 -2.18 -4.39
CA GLN A 221 -4.40 -3.49 -4.44
C GLN A 221 -3.23 -3.54 -5.43
N ALA A 222 -2.11 -4.16 -5.01
CA ALA A 222 -0.90 -4.42 -5.79
C ALA A 222 -0.34 -5.82 -5.47
N LEU A 223 -1.01 -6.90 -5.89
CA LEU A 223 -0.56 -8.27 -5.63
C LEU A 223 0.19 -8.89 -6.80
N ASP A 224 -0.26 -8.65 -8.04
CA ASP A 224 0.37 -9.14 -9.27
C ASP A 224 0.83 -7.94 -10.11
N TYR A 225 2.13 -7.69 -10.14
CA TYR A 225 2.71 -6.55 -10.84
C TYR A 225 2.65 -6.67 -12.36
N GLN A 226 2.23 -7.82 -12.89
CA GLN A 226 1.97 -7.94 -14.33
C GLN A 226 0.85 -7.01 -14.78
N GLY A 227 -0.20 -6.87 -13.99
CA GLY A 227 -1.34 -6.01 -14.32
C GLY A 227 -1.08 -4.52 -14.15
N SER A 228 -0.08 -4.13 -13.35
CA SER A 228 0.21 -2.73 -13.00
C SER A 228 1.60 -2.24 -13.45
N THR A 229 2.21 -2.86 -14.48
CA THR A 229 3.52 -2.46 -15.02
C THR A 229 3.41 -1.91 -16.45
N PRO A 230 2.87 -0.69 -16.62
CA PRO A 230 2.47 -0.14 -17.93
C PRO A 230 3.62 0.32 -18.81
N TYR A 231 4.86 0.31 -18.31
CA TYR A 231 6.06 0.76 -19.02
C TYR A 231 6.84 -0.39 -19.69
N VAL A 232 6.46 -1.64 -19.45
CA VAL A 232 7.05 -2.81 -20.11
C VAL A 232 6.33 -3.06 -21.42
N ARG A 233 7.02 -2.86 -22.56
CA ARG A 233 6.42 -2.87 -23.91
C ARG A 233 5.72 -4.17 -24.30
N ASP A 234 6.20 -5.30 -23.80
CA ASP A 234 5.68 -6.63 -24.14
C ASP A 234 4.64 -7.15 -23.14
N ASN A 235 4.34 -6.36 -22.11
CA ASN A 235 3.34 -6.71 -21.12
C ASN A 235 1.93 -6.36 -21.62
N VAL A 236 1.32 -7.28 -22.35
CA VAL A 236 -0.03 -7.10 -22.89
C VAL A 236 -1.06 -6.89 -21.79
N VAL A 237 -0.90 -7.55 -20.64
CA VAL A 237 -1.88 -7.49 -19.54
C VAL A 237 -2.07 -6.07 -19.04
N SER A 238 -0.98 -5.33 -18.83
CA SER A 238 -1.09 -3.95 -18.31
C SER A 238 -1.79 -2.99 -19.27
N PHE A 239 -1.73 -3.21 -20.59
CA PHE A 239 -2.52 -2.40 -21.53
C PHE A 239 -4.02 -2.63 -21.34
N ILE A 240 -4.42 -3.84 -20.99
CA ILE A 240 -5.83 -4.22 -20.80
C ILE A 240 -6.36 -3.67 -19.47
N THR A 241 -5.61 -3.85 -18.37
CA THR A 241 -6.03 -3.47 -17.03
C THR A 241 -6.14 -1.96 -16.84
N TYR A 242 -5.36 -1.17 -17.60
CA TYR A 242 -5.40 0.29 -17.54
C TYR A 242 -6.55 0.95 -18.30
N VAL A 243 -7.17 0.28 -19.29
CA VAL A 243 -8.21 0.90 -20.11
C VAL A 243 -9.40 1.45 -19.30
N PRO A 244 -9.97 0.72 -18.32
CA PRO A 244 -11.10 1.26 -17.55
C PRO A 244 -10.74 2.47 -16.69
N THR A 245 -9.52 2.53 -16.14
CA THR A 245 -9.06 3.70 -15.38
C THR A 245 -8.78 4.90 -16.30
N MET A 246 -8.18 4.67 -17.48
CA MET A 246 -8.04 5.72 -18.49
C MET A 246 -9.41 6.25 -18.93
N ALA A 247 -10.40 5.36 -19.06
CA ALA A 247 -11.77 5.75 -19.41
C ALA A 247 -12.41 6.60 -18.31
N ALA A 248 -12.27 6.23 -17.04
CA ALA A 248 -12.74 7.03 -15.92
C ALA A 248 -12.10 8.43 -15.92
N THR A 249 -10.79 8.49 -16.12
CA THR A 249 -10.02 9.74 -16.19
C THR A 249 -10.46 10.63 -17.36
N ALA A 250 -10.57 10.06 -18.57
CA ALA A 250 -11.02 10.78 -19.75
C ALA A 250 -12.44 11.33 -19.58
N LEU A 251 -13.33 10.55 -18.97
CA LEU A 251 -14.70 10.99 -18.67
C LEU A 251 -14.70 12.15 -17.66
N TYR A 252 -13.93 12.06 -16.57
CA TYR A 252 -13.82 13.10 -15.55
C TYR A 252 -13.36 14.43 -16.16
N HIS A 253 -12.38 14.41 -17.05
CA HIS A 253 -11.85 15.60 -17.73
C HIS A 253 -12.62 16.03 -18.97
N GLY A 254 -13.81 15.44 -19.25
CA GLY A 254 -14.68 15.83 -20.37
C GLY A 254 -14.13 15.49 -21.75
N ARG A 255 -13.19 14.55 -21.86
CA ARG A 255 -12.53 14.15 -23.12
C ARG A 255 -13.27 13.06 -23.88
N VAL A 256 -14.41 12.57 -23.37
CA VAL A 256 -15.22 11.52 -23.99
C VAL A 256 -16.36 12.15 -24.80
N GLN A 257 -16.38 11.92 -26.13
CA GLN A 257 -17.41 12.43 -27.01
C GLN A 257 -17.92 11.33 -27.98
N PRO A 258 -19.23 11.11 -28.08
CA PRO A 258 -20.30 11.73 -27.29
C PRO A 258 -20.24 11.28 -25.81
N PRO A 259 -20.76 12.06 -24.86
CA PRO A 259 -20.78 11.67 -23.47
C PRO A 259 -21.63 10.40 -23.28
N PRO A 260 -21.22 9.49 -22.37
CA PRO A 260 -21.98 8.27 -22.09
C PRO A 260 -23.24 8.57 -21.26
N GLU A 261 -24.15 7.60 -21.22
CA GLU A 261 -25.37 7.65 -20.40
C GLU A 261 -25.08 7.80 -18.91
N SER A 262 -24.12 7.03 -18.39
CA SER A 262 -23.62 7.11 -17.03
C SER A 262 -22.18 6.60 -16.93
N GLN A 263 -21.47 6.98 -15.87
CA GLN A 263 -20.13 6.45 -15.57
C GLN A 263 -20.16 4.92 -15.44
N GLU A 264 -21.13 4.37 -14.73
CA GLU A 264 -21.26 2.93 -14.51
C GLU A 264 -21.35 2.15 -15.83
N VAL A 265 -22.26 2.57 -16.71
CA VAL A 265 -22.42 1.96 -18.05
C VAL A 265 -21.14 2.08 -18.86
N PHE A 266 -20.51 3.24 -18.83
CA PHE A 266 -19.28 3.51 -19.58
C PHE A 266 -18.11 2.62 -19.11
N LEU A 267 -17.90 2.52 -17.80
CA LEU A 267 -16.83 1.69 -17.23
C LEU A 267 -17.10 0.19 -17.43
N ARG A 268 -18.35 -0.24 -17.42
CA ARG A 268 -18.68 -1.63 -17.80
C ARG A 268 -18.32 -1.89 -19.26
N GLN A 269 -18.71 -1.00 -20.19
CA GLN A 269 -18.38 -1.12 -21.61
C GLN A 269 -16.87 -1.07 -21.87
N SER A 270 -16.11 -0.28 -21.08
CA SER A 270 -14.64 -0.23 -21.19
C SER A 270 -13.98 -1.55 -20.78
N ARG A 271 -14.48 -2.22 -19.73
CA ARG A 271 -14.03 -3.56 -19.33
C ARG A 271 -14.32 -4.61 -20.42
N GLU A 272 -15.55 -4.60 -20.96
CA GLU A 272 -15.97 -5.49 -22.03
C GLU A 272 -15.10 -5.29 -23.28
N PHE A 273 -14.87 -4.06 -23.69
CA PHE A 273 -13.97 -3.72 -24.78
C PHE A 273 -12.55 -4.21 -24.53
N ALA A 274 -12.01 -3.95 -23.36
CA ALA A 274 -10.65 -4.32 -22.99
C ALA A 274 -10.39 -5.82 -23.15
N VAL A 275 -11.34 -6.66 -22.71
CA VAL A 275 -11.20 -8.13 -22.72
C VAL A 275 -11.59 -8.74 -24.05
N ASN A 276 -12.68 -8.28 -24.67
CA ASN A 276 -13.29 -8.96 -25.83
C ASN A 276 -12.79 -8.47 -27.19
N GLU A 277 -12.22 -7.26 -27.25
CA GLU A 277 -11.79 -6.65 -28.51
C GLU A 277 -10.31 -6.23 -28.46
N TYR A 278 -9.90 -5.50 -27.44
CA TYR A 278 -8.56 -4.95 -27.37
C TYR A 278 -7.50 -6.01 -27.09
N LEU A 279 -7.71 -6.91 -26.12
CA LEU A 279 -6.81 -8.03 -25.85
C LEU A 279 -6.59 -8.92 -27.11
N PRO A 280 -7.62 -9.41 -27.79
CA PRO A 280 -7.43 -10.17 -29.02
C PRO A 280 -6.68 -9.40 -30.13
N ALA A 281 -6.94 -8.10 -30.28
CA ALA A 281 -6.25 -7.26 -31.23
C ALA A 281 -4.75 -7.15 -30.94
N LEU A 282 -4.37 -6.91 -29.68
CA LEU A 282 -2.98 -6.88 -29.27
C LEU A 282 -2.28 -8.23 -29.45
N PHE A 283 -2.99 -9.33 -29.21
CA PHE A 283 -2.47 -10.68 -29.38
C PHE A 283 -2.25 -11.07 -30.86
N LYS A 284 -3.11 -10.62 -31.77
CA LYS A 284 -2.93 -10.80 -33.22
C LYS A 284 -1.67 -10.10 -33.75
N GLY A 285 -1.25 -8.99 -33.13
CA GLY A 285 -0.09 -8.24 -33.58
C GLY A 285 -0.17 -7.87 -35.05
N ASN A 286 0.84 -8.23 -35.85
CA ASN A 286 0.92 -7.92 -37.28
C ASN A 286 -0.07 -8.72 -38.18
N THR A 287 -0.84 -9.63 -37.58
CA THR A 287 -1.85 -10.42 -38.32
C THR A 287 -3.26 -9.83 -38.21
N ILE A 288 -3.43 -8.71 -37.51
CA ILE A 288 -4.69 -7.97 -37.45
C ILE A 288 -5.03 -7.39 -38.81
N THR A 289 -6.32 -7.45 -39.24
CA THR A 289 -6.73 -6.81 -40.50
C THR A 289 -6.80 -5.30 -40.34
N PRO A 290 -6.69 -4.51 -41.45
CA PRO A 290 -6.85 -3.05 -41.38
C PRO A 290 -8.21 -2.60 -40.83
N GLU A 291 -9.27 -3.33 -41.11
CA GLU A 291 -10.64 -3.06 -40.65
C GLU A 291 -10.76 -3.30 -39.15
N GLU A 292 -10.25 -4.43 -38.64
CA GLU A 292 -10.20 -4.73 -37.20
C GLU A 292 -9.34 -3.71 -36.46
N TYR A 293 -8.15 -3.37 -36.97
CA TYR A 293 -7.27 -2.37 -36.42
C TYR A 293 -7.97 -1.02 -36.22
N THR A 294 -8.63 -0.55 -37.30
CA THR A 294 -9.37 0.71 -37.30
C THR A 294 -10.49 0.71 -36.26
N ALA A 295 -11.27 -0.38 -36.21
CA ALA A 295 -12.37 -0.50 -35.25
C ALA A 295 -11.87 -0.45 -33.81
N VAL A 296 -10.78 -1.17 -33.46
CA VAL A 296 -10.21 -1.19 -32.13
C VAL A 296 -9.56 0.15 -31.78
N ARG A 297 -8.83 0.77 -32.71
CA ARG A 297 -8.24 2.10 -32.54
C ARG A 297 -9.31 3.16 -32.20
N ASP A 298 -10.39 3.20 -32.97
CA ASP A 298 -11.45 4.21 -32.81
C ASP A 298 -12.20 4.02 -31.46
N ARG A 299 -12.40 2.78 -31.02
CA ARG A 299 -12.97 2.49 -29.74
C ARG A 299 -11.99 2.82 -28.59
N LEU A 300 -10.70 2.54 -28.75
CA LEU A 300 -9.69 2.91 -27.77
C LEU A 300 -9.60 4.44 -27.64
N ALA A 301 -9.69 5.18 -28.76
CA ALA A 301 -9.77 6.64 -28.76
C ALA A 301 -11.01 7.14 -28.00
N TYR A 302 -12.16 6.53 -28.19
CA TYR A 302 -13.39 6.89 -27.48
C TYR A 302 -13.25 6.70 -25.96
N PHE A 303 -12.71 5.55 -25.50
CA PHE A 303 -12.54 5.28 -24.06
C PHE A 303 -11.44 6.11 -23.42
N THR A 304 -10.34 6.34 -24.12
CA THR A 304 -9.19 7.05 -23.55
C THR A 304 -9.22 8.56 -23.74
N GLY A 305 -10.10 9.09 -24.61
CA GLY A 305 -10.11 10.51 -24.96
C GLY A 305 -8.90 10.97 -25.80
N LEU A 306 -8.02 10.04 -26.19
CA LEU A 306 -6.84 10.34 -27.00
C LEU A 306 -7.17 10.38 -28.50
N SER A 307 -6.37 11.11 -29.26
CA SER A 307 -6.53 11.16 -30.72
C SER A 307 -6.17 9.82 -31.37
N THR A 308 -6.85 9.49 -32.48
CA THR A 308 -6.53 8.31 -33.30
C THR A 308 -5.09 8.36 -33.84
N ASP A 309 -4.57 9.53 -34.17
CA ASP A 309 -3.17 9.74 -34.59
C ASP A 309 -2.15 9.35 -33.47
N TYR A 310 -2.46 9.70 -32.22
CA TYR A 310 -1.63 9.27 -31.09
C TYR A 310 -1.65 7.74 -30.92
N ILE A 311 -2.83 7.14 -30.99
CA ILE A 311 -3.00 5.69 -30.84
C ILE A 311 -2.32 4.93 -31.98
N ASP A 312 -2.39 5.44 -33.21
CA ASP A 312 -1.68 4.89 -34.36
C ASP A 312 -0.15 4.92 -34.14
N LYS A 313 0.39 6.04 -33.68
CA LYS A 313 1.83 6.17 -33.33
C LYS A 313 2.24 5.27 -32.17
N ALA A 314 1.34 4.97 -31.25
CA ALA A 314 1.53 4.03 -30.15
C ALA A 314 1.36 2.56 -30.56
N ASN A 315 0.95 2.26 -31.80
CA ASN A 315 0.58 0.92 -32.27
C ASN A 315 -0.43 0.24 -31.34
N LEU A 316 -1.49 0.92 -30.98
CA LEU A 316 -2.53 0.53 -30.01
C LEU A 316 -2.02 0.39 -28.55
N ARG A 317 -0.73 0.58 -28.25
CA ARG A 317 -0.11 0.33 -26.93
C ARG A 317 0.05 1.63 -26.15
N VAL A 318 -1.07 2.14 -25.63
CA VAL A 318 -1.09 3.35 -24.80
C VAL A 318 -0.56 3.00 -23.40
N GLN A 319 0.62 3.53 -23.08
CA GLN A 319 1.23 3.35 -21.76
C GLN A 319 0.63 4.32 -20.74
N GLY A 320 0.28 3.85 -19.54
CA GLY A 320 -0.33 4.66 -18.48
C GLY A 320 0.47 5.92 -18.11
N ASN A 321 1.80 5.79 -18.00
CA ASN A 321 2.70 6.91 -17.71
C ASN A 321 2.81 7.96 -18.83
N ARG A 322 2.44 7.59 -20.07
CA ARG A 322 2.33 8.52 -21.19
C ARG A 322 0.92 9.12 -21.29
N PHE A 323 -0.08 8.32 -20.96
CA PHE A 323 -1.47 8.78 -20.95
C PHE A 323 -1.66 9.98 -20.01
N VAL A 324 -1.09 9.94 -18.80
CA VAL A 324 -1.21 11.04 -17.83
C VAL A 324 -0.61 12.37 -18.33
N LYS A 325 0.37 12.31 -19.22
CA LYS A 325 0.93 13.51 -19.87
C LYS A 325 0.15 13.92 -21.12
N GLU A 326 -0.40 12.96 -21.87
CA GLU A 326 -1.01 13.22 -23.18
C GLU A 326 -2.44 13.74 -23.10
N LEU A 327 -3.23 13.29 -22.12
CA LEU A 327 -4.67 13.53 -22.07
C LEU A 327 -5.06 15.02 -22.15
N LEU A 328 -4.32 15.88 -21.45
CA LEU A 328 -4.57 17.32 -21.36
C LEU A 328 -3.42 18.16 -21.92
N ARG A 329 -2.56 17.56 -22.75
CA ARG A 329 -1.39 18.24 -23.32
C ARG A 329 -1.75 19.52 -24.08
N ASP A 330 -2.89 19.54 -24.76
CA ASP A 330 -3.38 20.72 -25.48
C ASP A 330 -3.81 21.87 -24.56
N GLU A 331 -4.01 21.61 -23.27
CA GLU A 331 -4.27 22.60 -22.23
C GLU A 331 -2.99 23.02 -21.47
N GLY A 332 -1.83 22.44 -21.81
CA GLY A 332 -0.55 22.69 -21.15
C GLY A 332 -0.44 22.10 -19.75
N VAL A 333 -1.24 21.08 -19.41
CA VAL A 333 -1.23 20.43 -18.10
C VAL A 333 -1.14 18.91 -18.22
N SER A 334 -0.69 18.28 -17.15
CA SER A 334 -0.72 16.82 -16.99
C SER A 334 -1.65 16.41 -15.87
N VAL A 335 -2.13 15.17 -15.87
CA VAL A 335 -2.92 14.61 -14.77
C VAL A 335 -2.04 13.82 -13.80
N GLY A 336 -2.47 13.69 -12.55
CA GLY A 336 -1.77 12.92 -11.53
C GLY A 336 -1.78 11.43 -11.81
N ARG A 337 -0.74 10.73 -11.37
CA ARG A 337 -0.66 9.27 -11.44
C ARG A 337 -1.31 8.63 -10.21
N LEU A 338 -1.06 9.19 -9.01
CA LEU A 338 -1.71 8.73 -7.78
C LEU A 338 -3.21 9.02 -7.77
N ASP A 339 -3.62 10.15 -8.34
CA ASP A 339 -5.03 10.48 -8.55
C ASP A 339 -5.16 11.34 -9.79
N SER A 340 -5.70 10.76 -10.85
CA SER A 340 -5.79 11.41 -12.15
C SER A 340 -6.83 12.53 -12.25
N ARG A 341 -7.50 12.86 -11.16
CA ARG A 341 -8.33 14.07 -11.05
C ARG A 341 -7.49 15.33 -10.82
N TYR A 342 -6.31 15.19 -10.18
CA TYR A 342 -5.37 16.30 -10.00
C TYR A 342 -4.70 16.65 -11.32
N THR A 343 -4.43 17.93 -11.50
CA THR A 343 -3.70 18.47 -12.65
C THR A 343 -2.58 19.39 -12.19
N GLU A 344 -1.49 19.42 -12.96
CA GLU A 344 -0.39 20.35 -12.74
C GLU A 344 0.19 20.88 -14.06
N ASP A 345 0.75 22.08 -13.98
CA ASP A 345 1.53 22.70 -15.04
C ASP A 345 2.91 22.04 -15.13
N GLU A 346 3.34 21.68 -16.33
CA GLU A 346 4.61 21.03 -16.59
C GLU A 346 5.56 21.99 -17.31
N ILE A 347 6.85 21.94 -16.94
CA ILE A 347 7.88 22.79 -17.57
C ILE A 347 8.05 22.47 -19.05
N ASP A 348 7.90 21.19 -19.43
CA ASP A 348 8.07 20.70 -20.81
C ASP A 348 6.83 19.98 -21.30
N ASP A 349 6.01 20.67 -22.07
CA ASP A 349 4.80 20.10 -22.67
C ASP A 349 5.08 19.04 -23.74
N LEU A 350 6.30 19.01 -24.29
CA LEU A 350 6.70 18.01 -25.29
C LEU A 350 7.22 16.73 -24.65
N ALA A 351 7.49 16.72 -23.37
CA ALA A 351 7.95 15.52 -22.65
C ALA A 351 6.98 14.34 -22.86
N ALA A 352 7.53 13.13 -22.98
CA ALA A 352 6.72 11.93 -23.17
C ALA A 352 6.05 11.44 -21.87
N GLN A 353 6.55 11.87 -20.72
CA GLN A 353 6.09 11.48 -19.39
C GLN A 353 6.17 12.68 -18.46
N THR A 354 5.42 12.66 -17.37
CA THR A 354 5.50 13.68 -16.32
C THR A 354 6.81 13.57 -15.55
N SER A 355 7.33 14.68 -15.06
CA SER A 355 8.53 14.73 -14.21
C SER A 355 8.19 14.51 -12.73
N ARG A 356 6.94 14.77 -12.33
CA ARG A 356 6.43 14.72 -10.97
C ARG A 356 5.02 14.10 -10.97
N ASP A 357 4.38 14.10 -9.82
CA ASP A 357 3.01 13.61 -9.66
C ASP A 357 2.13 14.70 -9.04
N ALA A 358 1.17 15.19 -9.81
CA ALA A 358 0.28 16.30 -9.42
C ALA A 358 -0.42 16.06 -8.07
N ALA A 359 -0.87 14.83 -7.80
CA ALA A 359 -1.56 14.51 -6.55
C ALA A 359 -0.56 14.50 -5.38
N SER A 360 0.62 13.88 -5.57
CA SER A 360 1.66 13.86 -4.54
C SER A 360 2.11 15.26 -4.16
N ASP A 361 2.41 16.10 -5.14
CA ASP A 361 2.86 17.47 -4.92
C ASP A 361 1.81 18.32 -4.22
N ALA A 362 0.53 18.07 -4.52
CA ALA A 362 -0.58 18.82 -3.94
C ALA A 362 -0.77 18.59 -2.42
N ILE A 363 -0.45 17.40 -1.89
CA ILE A 363 -0.86 17.04 -0.52
C ILE A 363 0.27 16.53 0.40
N SER A 364 1.42 16.08 -0.13
CA SER A 364 2.47 15.42 0.70
C SER A 364 2.99 16.31 1.83
N GLY A 365 3.19 17.61 1.56
CA GLY A 365 3.66 18.56 2.56
C GLY A 365 2.67 18.70 3.73
N ALA A 366 1.38 18.68 3.42
CA ALA A 366 0.32 18.80 4.40
C ALA A 366 0.24 17.56 5.31
N TYR A 367 0.30 16.36 4.75
CA TYR A 367 0.30 15.10 5.51
C TYR A 367 1.49 14.99 6.46
N LYS A 368 2.69 15.26 5.95
CA LYS A 368 3.92 15.23 6.73
C LYS A 368 3.89 16.23 7.89
N ALA A 369 3.53 17.48 7.62
CA ALA A 369 3.48 18.52 8.64
C ALA A 369 2.43 18.21 9.72
N SER A 370 1.28 17.68 9.32
CA SER A 370 0.19 17.31 10.24
C SER A 370 0.57 16.17 11.17
N LEU A 371 1.18 15.10 10.63
CA LEU A 371 1.66 13.99 11.47
C LEU A 371 2.73 14.46 12.46
N MET A 372 3.71 15.24 12.01
CA MET A 372 4.76 15.76 12.88
C MET A 372 4.22 16.66 14.00
N SER A 373 3.21 17.49 13.68
CA SER A 373 2.53 18.31 14.67
C SER A 373 1.75 17.46 15.67
N TYR A 374 0.96 16.50 15.18
CA TYR A 374 0.13 15.63 16.01
C TYR A 374 0.98 14.78 16.97
N MET A 375 2.05 14.16 16.48
CA MET A 375 2.98 13.40 17.31
C MET A 375 3.52 14.25 18.47
N ARG A 376 3.93 15.49 18.19
CA ARG A 376 4.53 16.37 19.18
C ARG A 376 3.53 16.91 20.20
N SER A 377 2.36 17.39 19.69
CA SER A 377 1.41 18.14 20.53
C SER A 377 0.45 17.25 21.31
N GLU A 378 0.09 16.09 20.79
CA GLU A 378 -0.94 15.23 21.41
C GLU A 378 -0.42 13.87 21.85
N LEU A 379 0.52 13.25 21.12
CA LEU A 379 1.08 11.96 21.49
C LEU A 379 2.35 12.06 22.37
N GLY A 380 2.87 13.28 22.59
CA GLY A 380 4.00 13.52 23.47
C GLY A 380 5.35 12.98 22.97
N VAL A 381 5.46 12.68 21.66
CA VAL A 381 6.71 12.20 21.08
C VAL A 381 7.72 13.33 21.02
N ASP A 382 8.70 13.34 21.92
CA ASP A 382 9.69 14.40 22.09
C ASP A 382 11.07 14.05 21.54
N TRP A 383 11.20 12.98 20.76
CA TRP A 383 12.44 12.56 20.14
C TRP A 383 13.03 13.61 19.21
N ASN A 384 14.35 13.71 19.27
CA ASN A 384 15.13 14.59 18.39
C ASN A 384 15.67 13.87 17.14
N ARG A 385 15.40 12.56 17.00
CA ARG A 385 15.79 11.80 15.81
C ARG A 385 14.82 12.02 14.66
N GLN A 386 15.32 11.89 13.46
CA GLN A 386 14.54 12.12 12.23
C GLN A 386 13.49 11.03 12.05
N TYR A 387 12.24 11.44 11.84
CA TYR A 387 11.18 10.59 11.30
C TYR A 387 11.37 10.46 9.79
N LEU A 388 11.67 9.25 9.30
CA LEU A 388 11.96 8.98 7.89
C LEU A 388 10.68 8.97 7.05
N ASN A 389 10.43 10.08 6.41
CA ASN A 389 9.39 10.27 5.41
C ASN A 389 9.88 11.36 4.42
N PRO A 390 10.44 11.02 3.25
CA PRO A 390 10.59 9.67 2.70
C PRO A 390 11.52 8.76 3.52
N ALA A 391 11.51 7.47 3.14
CA ALA A 391 12.30 6.41 3.75
C ALA A 391 13.82 6.69 3.81
N ASP A 392 14.53 5.75 4.45
CA ASP A 392 15.98 5.68 4.35
C ASP A 392 16.43 5.77 2.87
N PRO A 393 17.40 6.64 2.53
CA PRO A 393 17.84 6.82 1.15
C PRO A 393 18.36 5.53 0.47
N GLY A 394 18.85 4.57 1.26
CA GLY A 394 19.30 3.27 0.76
C GLY A 394 18.18 2.29 0.45
N LEU A 395 16.98 2.48 0.97
CA LEU A 395 15.90 1.49 0.88
C LEU A 395 15.53 1.17 -0.58
N SER A 396 15.22 2.18 -1.38
CA SER A 396 14.77 1.96 -2.77
C SER A 396 15.83 1.30 -3.65
N SER A 397 17.13 1.61 -3.44
CA SER A 397 18.24 1.05 -4.22
C SER A 397 18.62 -0.37 -3.81
N ASN A 398 18.30 -0.77 -2.59
CA ASN A 398 18.65 -2.08 -2.04
C ASN A 398 17.45 -3.01 -1.85
N TRP A 399 16.26 -2.60 -2.28
CA TRP A 399 15.06 -3.40 -2.15
C TRP A 399 15.13 -4.66 -3.02
N ARG A 400 14.97 -5.84 -2.40
CA ARG A 400 14.94 -7.13 -3.09
C ARG A 400 13.50 -7.47 -3.52
N TRP A 401 13.23 -7.28 -4.81
CA TRP A 401 11.93 -7.60 -5.41
C TRP A 401 11.78 -9.09 -5.74
N ARG A 402 12.91 -9.76 -5.94
CA ARG A 402 12.95 -11.12 -6.49
C ARG A 402 12.90 -12.17 -5.40
N ARG A 403 12.05 -13.16 -5.61
CA ARG A 403 11.98 -14.42 -4.86
C ARG A 403 12.61 -15.51 -5.69
N VAL A 404 13.93 -15.54 -5.80
CA VAL A 404 14.66 -16.53 -6.57
C VAL A 404 15.10 -17.63 -5.62
N PRO A 405 14.68 -18.92 -5.86
CA PRO A 405 15.17 -20.04 -5.05
C PRO A 405 16.70 -20.13 -5.04
N ASP A 406 17.26 -20.58 -3.94
CA ASP A 406 18.70 -20.77 -3.80
C ASP A 406 19.26 -21.61 -4.95
N GLY A 407 20.35 -21.12 -5.56
CA GLY A 407 20.97 -21.74 -6.71
C GLY A 407 20.29 -21.50 -8.06
N SER A 408 19.16 -20.77 -8.10
CA SER A 408 18.52 -20.36 -9.36
C SER A 408 19.07 -19.02 -9.84
N SER A 409 19.42 -18.94 -11.13
CA SER A 409 19.80 -17.68 -11.79
C SER A 409 18.66 -17.06 -12.61
N TRP A 410 17.52 -17.73 -12.67
CA TRP A 410 16.41 -17.39 -13.56
C TRP A 410 15.13 -17.15 -12.79
N GLU A 411 14.51 -15.98 -13.01
CA GLU A 411 13.17 -15.65 -12.55
C GLU A 411 12.36 -15.11 -13.73
N PRO A 412 11.40 -15.90 -14.22
CA PRO A 412 10.67 -15.57 -15.43
C PRO A 412 9.44 -14.70 -15.22
N ALA A 413 9.09 -14.37 -13.99
CA ALA A 413 7.79 -13.78 -13.65
C ALA A 413 7.92 -12.38 -13.04
N TYR A 414 6.81 -11.64 -13.07
CA TYR A 414 6.62 -10.43 -12.26
C TYR A 414 6.47 -10.80 -10.78
N VAL A 415 6.69 -9.82 -9.90
CA VAL A 415 6.33 -9.94 -8.48
C VAL A 415 4.85 -10.28 -8.37
N ASN A 416 4.54 -11.33 -7.62
CA ASN A 416 3.17 -11.79 -7.44
C ASN A 416 2.99 -12.47 -6.08
N THR A 417 2.23 -11.83 -5.19
CA THR A 417 1.83 -12.34 -3.88
C THR A 417 0.38 -12.82 -3.83
N ALA A 418 -0.32 -12.84 -4.97
CA ALA A 418 -1.65 -13.43 -5.04
C ALA A 418 -1.63 -14.94 -4.75
N HIS A 419 -0.50 -15.60 -5.00
CA HIS A 419 -0.28 -16.99 -4.61
C HIS A 419 -0.21 -17.15 -3.08
N ASP A 420 0.43 -16.21 -2.37
CA ASP A 420 0.52 -16.21 -0.91
C ASP A 420 -0.88 -16.01 -0.31
N LEU A 421 -1.63 -15.03 -0.83
CA LEU A 421 -3.03 -14.84 -0.46
C LEU A 421 -3.87 -16.10 -0.69
N SER A 422 -3.73 -16.71 -1.86
CA SER A 422 -4.45 -17.95 -2.20
C SER A 422 -4.13 -19.09 -1.23
N THR A 423 -2.88 -19.20 -0.77
CA THR A 423 -2.47 -20.17 0.25
C THR A 423 -3.14 -19.89 1.58
N ALA A 424 -3.08 -18.66 2.08
CA ALA A 424 -3.75 -18.24 3.31
C ALA A 424 -5.26 -18.52 3.28
N LEU A 425 -5.94 -18.18 2.18
CA LEU A 425 -7.38 -18.40 1.98
C LEU A 425 -7.78 -19.89 1.90
N ARG A 426 -6.86 -20.77 1.53
CA ARG A 426 -7.08 -22.23 1.53
C ARG A 426 -6.86 -22.83 2.90
N ILE A 427 -5.84 -22.37 3.63
CA ILE A 427 -5.59 -22.81 5.01
C ILE A 427 -6.72 -22.35 5.92
N ASN A 428 -7.19 -21.10 5.74
CA ASN A 428 -8.29 -20.53 6.49
C ASN A 428 -9.49 -20.20 5.57
N PRO A 429 -10.43 -21.13 5.35
CA PRO A 429 -11.57 -20.88 4.47
C PRO A 429 -12.54 -19.80 4.99
N ALA A 430 -12.45 -19.44 6.27
CA ALA A 430 -13.28 -18.39 6.87
C ALA A 430 -12.70 -16.98 6.61
N LEU A 431 -11.42 -16.89 6.25
CA LEU A 431 -10.76 -15.63 5.94
C LEU A 431 -11.44 -14.92 4.76
N LYS A 432 -11.71 -13.62 4.91
CA LYS A 432 -12.33 -12.76 3.89
C LYS A 432 -11.42 -11.61 3.53
N VAL A 433 -11.63 -11.07 2.34
CA VAL A 433 -10.87 -9.93 1.79
C VAL A 433 -11.84 -8.86 1.33
N LEU A 434 -11.64 -7.63 1.80
CA LEU A 434 -12.27 -6.42 1.26
C LEU A 434 -11.26 -5.70 0.37
N VAL A 435 -11.64 -5.37 -0.86
CA VAL A 435 -10.81 -4.69 -1.85
C VAL A 435 -11.42 -3.33 -2.15
N ALA A 436 -10.74 -2.28 -1.70
CA ALA A 436 -11.11 -0.89 -1.90
C ALA A 436 -10.28 -0.28 -3.02
N SER A 437 -10.93 0.14 -4.11
CA SER A 437 -10.26 0.65 -5.31
C SER A 437 -10.79 2.02 -5.73
N GLY A 438 -9.89 2.94 -6.06
CA GLY A 438 -10.25 4.24 -6.64
C GLY A 438 -10.36 4.17 -8.17
N TYR A 439 -11.39 4.80 -8.74
CA TYR A 439 -11.58 4.84 -10.19
C TYR A 439 -10.47 5.59 -10.94
N PHE A 440 -9.79 6.51 -10.26
CA PHE A 440 -8.80 7.42 -10.85
C PHE A 440 -7.35 7.07 -10.46
N ASP A 441 -7.12 5.84 -10.00
CA ASP A 441 -5.80 5.32 -9.63
C ASP A 441 -5.04 4.80 -10.85
N MET A 442 -4.04 5.59 -11.29
CA MET A 442 -3.15 5.21 -12.40
C MET A 442 -1.89 4.47 -11.93
N VAL A 443 -1.78 4.13 -10.63
CA VAL A 443 -0.68 3.31 -10.06
C VAL A 443 -1.10 1.85 -10.00
N THR A 444 -2.24 1.59 -9.37
CA THR A 444 -2.84 0.27 -9.21
C THR A 444 -4.28 0.30 -9.69
N PRO A 445 -4.50 0.19 -11.01
CA PRO A 445 -5.82 0.39 -11.59
C PRO A 445 -6.83 -0.64 -11.06
N PHE A 446 -8.03 -0.20 -10.78
CA PHE A 446 -9.07 -1.04 -10.16
C PHE A 446 -9.37 -2.33 -10.96
N PHE A 447 -9.22 -2.31 -12.28
CA PHE A 447 -9.44 -3.49 -13.12
C PHE A 447 -8.30 -4.51 -13.02
N ASP A 448 -7.10 -4.09 -12.58
CA ASP A 448 -6.03 -5.01 -12.21
C ASP A 448 -6.39 -5.80 -10.93
N ALA A 449 -7.05 -5.18 -9.97
CA ALA A 449 -7.54 -5.89 -8.79
C ALA A 449 -8.55 -6.98 -9.17
N GLU A 450 -9.50 -6.68 -10.05
CA GLU A 450 -10.45 -7.66 -10.60
C GLU A 450 -9.71 -8.78 -11.35
N TYR A 451 -8.75 -8.43 -12.20
CA TYR A 451 -7.95 -9.39 -12.97
C TYR A 451 -7.16 -10.34 -12.06
N THR A 452 -6.50 -9.79 -11.05
CA THR A 452 -5.62 -10.55 -10.16
C THR A 452 -6.40 -11.48 -9.24
N LEU A 453 -7.45 -10.98 -8.59
CA LEU A 453 -8.19 -11.73 -7.57
C LEU A 453 -9.19 -12.74 -8.16
N ASN A 454 -9.54 -12.62 -9.43
CA ASN A 454 -10.32 -13.63 -10.16
C ASN A 454 -9.49 -14.84 -10.64
N ARG A 455 -8.25 -14.98 -10.15
CA ARG A 455 -7.27 -16.00 -10.56
C ARG A 455 -6.71 -16.74 -9.35
N HIS A 456 -5.68 -17.50 -9.58
CA HIS A 456 -4.88 -18.18 -8.55
C HIS A 456 -5.68 -19.12 -7.64
N GLY A 457 -6.93 -19.48 -8.02
CA GLY A 457 -7.82 -20.32 -7.23
C GLY A 457 -8.41 -19.62 -6.01
N ILE A 458 -8.40 -18.30 -5.99
CA ILE A 458 -9.14 -17.48 -5.03
C ILE A 458 -10.63 -17.62 -5.32
N ARG A 459 -11.45 -17.85 -4.28
CA ARG A 459 -12.88 -18.03 -4.44
C ARG A 459 -13.61 -16.69 -4.39
N ALA A 460 -14.54 -16.49 -5.32
CA ALA A 460 -15.28 -15.23 -5.41
C ALA A 460 -16.01 -14.86 -4.11
N GLU A 461 -16.53 -15.85 -3.38
CA GLU A 461 -17.24 -15.64 -2.11
C GLU A 461 -16.33 -15.20 -0.94
N GLN A 462 -15.00 -15.23 -1.12
CA GLN A 462 -14.04 -14.75 -0.14
C GLN A 462 -13.62 -13.29 -0.37
N VAL A 463 -14.01 -12.70 -1.49
CA VAL A 463 -13.56 -11.35 -1.91
C VAL A 463 -14.77 -10.43 -2.12
N GLU A 464 -14.74 -9.27 -1.49
CA GLU A 464 -15.71 -8.18 -1.65
C GLU A 464 -14.99 -6.99 -2.31
N TYR A 465 -15.61 -6.38 -3.33
CA TYR A 465 -15.04 -5.24 -4.04
C TYR A 465 -15.88 -3.99 -3.80
N GLU A 466 -15.20 -2.90 -3.44
CA GLU A 466 -15.80 -1.57 -3.32
C GLU A 466 -15.02 -0.55 -4.16
N TYR A 467 -15.72 0.38 -4.80
CA TYR A 467 -15.15 1.33 -5.74
C TYR A 467 -15.50 2.78 -5.35
N TYR A 468 -14.52 3.66 -5.38
CA TYR A 468 -14.62 5.00 -4.85
C TYR A 468 -14.28 6.07 -5.89
N GLN A 469 -14.90 7.25 -5.74
CA GLN A 469 -14.64 8.44 -6.57
C GLN A 469 -13.33 9.15 -6.14
N GLY A 470 -12.23 8.41 -6.16
CA GLY A 470 -10.89 8.84 -5.77
C GLY A 470 -9.82 8.11 -6.58
N GLY A 471 -8.56 8.47 -6.34
CA GLY A 471 -7.39 7.79 -6.88
C GLY A 471 -6.81 6.76 -5.93
N HIS A 472 -5.48 6.65 -5.91
CA HIS A 472 -4.71 5.71 -5.08
C HIS A 472 -4.98 5.87 -3.58
N MET A 473 -5.12 7.10 -3.14
CA MET A 473 -5.53 7.49 -1.79
C MET A 473 -6.98 8.02 -1.86
N MET A 474 -7.97 7.12 -2.13
CA MET A 474 -9.35 7.52 -2.34
C MET A 474 -9.94 8.32 -1.17
N TYR A 475 -9.40 8.15 0.01
CA TYR A 475 -9.78 8.87 1.23
C TYR A 475 -9.39 10.36 1.24
N VAL A 476 -8.66 10.86 0.25
CA VAL A 476 -8.46 12.31 0.02
C VAL A 476 -9.76 12.97 -0.42
N ASN A 477 -10.64 12.24 -1.11
CA ASN A 477 -12.00 12.66 -1.42
C ASN A 477 -12.90 12.37 -0.22
N GLU A 478 -13.47 13.40 0.39
CA GLU A 478 -14.22 13.27 1.65
C GLU A 478 -15.43 12.31 1.56
N PRO A 479 -16.30 12.36 0.54
CA PRO A 479 -17.34 11.34 0.38
C PRO A 479 -16.79 9.91 0.35
N SER A 480 -15.76 9.67 -0.46
CA SER A 480 -15.12 8.35 -0.58
C SER A 480 -14.44 7.91 0.71
N ARG A 481 -13.88 8.83 1.49
CA ARG A 481 -13.32 8.54 2.81
C ARG A 481 -14.40 8.01 3.77
N LEU A 482 -15.55 8.67 3.79
CA LEU A 482 -16.68 8.26 4.63
C LEU A 482 -17.22 6.89 4.24
N GLU A 483 -17.38 6.64 2.93
CA GLU A 483 -17.80 5.34 2.39
C GLU A 483 -16.77 4.25 2.73
N LEU A 484 -15.48 4.48 2.50
CA LEU A 484 -14.40 3.54 2.83
C LEU A 484 -14.38 3.15 4.31
N LEU A 485 -14.53 4.13 5.21
CA LEU A 485 -14.58 3.86 6.66
C LEU A 485 -15.82 3.06 7.04
N GLN A 486 -16.97 3.36 6.44
CA GLN A 486 -18.21 2.64 6.67
C GLN A 486 -18.13 1.20 6.17
N ASP A 487 -17.57 0.97 4.98
CA ASP A 487 -17.38 -0.37 4.41
C ASP A 487 -16.39 -1.19 5.23
N THR A 488 -15.26 -0.60 5.61
CA THR A 488 -14.28 -1.26 6.49
C THR A 488 -14.88 -1.61 7.85
N ARG A 489 -15.66 -0.70 8.44
CA ARG A 489 -16.36 -0.93 9.71
C ARG A 489 -17.35 -2.09 9.60
N ARG A 490 -18.20 -2.07 8.56
CA ARG A 490 -19.14 -3.15 8.23
C ARG A 490 -18.42 -4.50 8.08
N PHE A 491 -17.30 -4.50 7.32
CA PHE A 491 -16.49 -5.70 7.10
C PHE A 491 -15.92 -6.26 8.40
N ILE A 492 -15.31 -5.44 9.26
CA ILE A 492 -14.76 -5.86 10.55
C ILE A 492 -15.87 -6.45 11.43
N GLN A 493 -17.02 -5.79 11.52
CA GLN A 493 -18.14 -6.29 12.30
C GLN A 493 -18.66 -7.64 11.79
N ALA A 494 -18.77 -7.82 10.47
CA ALA A 494 -19.25 -9.06 9.86
C ALA A 494 -18.28 -10.24 10.06
N GLN A 495 -16.97 -9.97 10.14
CA GLN A 495 -15.94 -10.99 10.34
C GLN A 495 -15.51 -11.15 11.81
N SER A 496 -16.11 -10.41 12.73
CA SER A 496 -15.88 -10.54 14.16
C SER A 496 -17.07 -11.28 14.79
N PRO A 497 -16.91 -12.56 15.15
CA PRO A 497 -18.01 -13.32 15.73
C PRO A 497 -18.48 -12.67 17.03
N SER A 498 -19.78 -12.37 17.13
CA SER A 498 -20.45 -12.09 18.41
C SER A 498 -20.44 -13.36 19.27
N ARG A 499 -19.93 -13.27 20.48
CA ARG A 499 -20.12 -14.34 21.47
C ARG A 499 -21.54 -14.37 22.00
#